data_a175bf9746cbbba3fc5bdc04ea201ae2
#
_entry.id   a175bf9746cbbba3fc5bdc04ea201ae2
#
_cell.length_a   1.000
_cell.length_b   1.000
_cell.length_c   1.000
_cell.angle_alpha   90.00
_cell.angle_beta   90.00
_cell.angle_gamma   90.00
#
_symmetry.space_group_name_H-M   'P 1'
#
loop_
_entity.id
_entity.type
_entity.pdbx_description
1 polymer ?
#
loop_
_entity_poly.entity_id
_entity_poly.type
_entity_poly.pdbx_seq_one_letter_code
_entity_poly.pdbx_strand_id
1 'polypeptide(L)'
;LSPEEAIRGNYRGRRMAFGYPASPDHSLKREIFDLLAAEITTGMRMTENYMIDPGESLCGLLFADAEYFSVGRIDTKQLLDYARRRGMEPDEVRKIIPNNA
;
A
#
# COMPACT_ATOMS: atom_id res chain seq x y z
N LEU A 1 -13.10 -14.46 17.43
CA LEU A 1 -12.74 -15.51 16.46
C LEU A 1 -12.03 -16.68 17.15
N SER A 2 -12.39 -17.89 16.76
CA SER A 2 -11.62 -19.07 17.12
C SER A 2 -10.30 -19.12 16.34
N PRO A 3 -9.28 -19.84 16.83
CA PRO A 3 -8.04 -20.00 16.06
C PRO A 3 -8.25 -20.58 14.67
N GLU A 4 -9.22 -21.52 14.53
CA GLU A 4 -9.55 -22.12 13.24
C GLU A 4 -10.15 -21.13 12.27
N GLU A 5 -11.03 -20.26 12.74
CA GLU A 5 -11.61 -19.18 11.92
C GLU A 5 -10.55 -18.17 11.49
N ALA A 6 -9.62 -17.86 12.36
CA ALA A 6 -8.50 -16.96 12.04
C ALA A 6 -7.61 -17.56 10.94
N ILE A 7 -7.29 -18.86 11.01
CA ILE A 7 -6.50 -19.54 9.99
C ILE A 7 -7.23 -19.56 8.64
N ARG A 8 -8.56 -19.68 8.62
CA ARG A 8 -9.36 -19.65 7.40
C ARG A 8 -9.55 -18.24 6.83
N GLY A 9 -9.11 -17.22 7.54
CA GLY A 9 -9.27 -15.84 7.11
C GLY A 9 -10.69 -15.29 7.30
N ASN A 10 -11.45 -15.82 8.22
CA ASN A 10 -12.83 -15.39 8.51
C ASN A 10 -12.84 -14.15 9.41
N TYR A 11 -12.02 -13.17 9.07
CA TYR A 11 -11.98 -11.90 9.79
C TYR A 11 -13.08 -10.96 9.27
N ARG A 12 -13.62 -10.17 10.17
CA ARG A 12 -14.49 -9.07 9.79
C ARG A 12 -13.69 -7.90 9.18
N GLY A 13 -12.55 -7.59 9.78
CA GLY A 13 -11.64 -6.57 9.27
C GLY A 13 -10.56 -7.12 8.36
N ARG A 14 -9.86 -6.22 7.68
CA ARG A 14 -8.73 -6.57 6.80
C ARG A 14 -7.60 -5.59 6.99
N ARG A 15 -6.37 -6.09 6.89
CA ARG A 15 -5.17 -5.26 6.81
C ARG A 15 -4.75 -5.19 5.35
N MET A 16 -4.60 -3.98 4.85
CA MET A 16 -4.20 -3.74 3.47
C MET A 16 -2.88 -2.98 3.46
N ALA A 17 -1.78 -3.70 3.23
CA ALA A 17 -0.47 -3.11 3.14
C ALA A 17 -0.26 -2.47 1.77
N PHE A 18 0.41 -1.33 1.74
CA PHE A 18 0.74 -0.65 0.49
C PHE A 18 1.76 -1.46 -0.31
N GLY A 19 1.56 -1.54 -1.63
CA GLY A 19 2.37 -2.35 -2.53
C GLY A 19 1.83 -3.77 -2.75
N TYR A 20 0.76 -4.16 -2.05
CA TYR A 20 0.08 -5.43 -2.23
C TYR A 20 -1.20 -5.27 -3.07
N PRO A 21 -1.80 -6.36 -3.57
CA PRO A 21 -2.82 -6.27 -4.64
C PRO A 21 -4.01 -5.36 -4.39
N ALA A 22 -4.49 -5.24 -3.14
CA ALA A 22 -5.63 -4.37 -2.84
C ALA A 22 -5.27 -2.89 -2.77
N SER A 23 -4.00 -2.57 -2.56
CA SER A 23 -3.51 -1.19 -2.48
C SER A 23 -2.11 -1.11 -3.09
N PRO A 24 -2.01 -1.13 -4.44
CA PRO A 24 -0.73 -1.37 -5.11
C PRO A 24 0.27 -0.21 -5.08
N ASP A 25 -0.16 1.00 -4.75
CA ASP A 25 0.71 2.18 -4.79
C ASP A 25 1.66 2.21 -3.60
N HIS A 26 2.94 1.93 -3.85
CA HIS A 26 3.99 1.98 -2.83
C HIS A 26 4.23 3.39 -2.27
N SER A 27 3.99 4.43 -3.05
CA SER A 27 4.29 5.81 -2.65
C SER A 27 3.41 6.33 -1.52
N LEU A 28 2.25 5.72 -1.31
CA LEU A 28 1.34 6.10 -0.22
C LEU A 28 1.95 5.87 1.17
N LYS A 29 2.94 5.00 1.27
CA LYS A 29 3.69 4.79 2.53
C LYS A 29 4.33 6.09 3.02
N ARG A 30 4.85 6.92 2.10
CA ARG A 30 5.49 8.19 2.48
C ARG A 30 4.49 9.12 3.15
N GLU A 31 3.27 9.19 2.64
CA GLU A 31 2.21 10.02 3.24
C GLU A 31 1.84 9.55 4.64
N ILE A 32 1.74 8.24 4.84
CA ILE A 32 1.46 7.68 6.17
C ILE A 32 2.63 7.91 7.13
N PHE A 33 3.87 7.74 6.66
CA PHE A 33 5.05 8.02 7.47
C PHE A 33 5.09 9.47 7.95
N ASP A 34 4.78 10.40 7.06
CA ASP A 34 4.76 11.82 7.40
C ASP A 34 3.62 12.14 8.37
N LEU A 35 2.43 11.59 8.12
CA LEU A 35 1.26 11.82 8.97
C LEU A 35 1.47 11.31 10.39
N LEU A 36 2.11 10.17 10.55
CA LEU A 36 2.34 9.55 11.86
C LEU A 36 3.69 9.92 12.48
N ALA A 37 4.52 10.69 11.79
CA ALA A 37 5.91 10.95 12.18
C ALA A 37 6.66 9.64 12.48
N ALA A 38 6.49 8.65 11.58
CA ALA A 38 6.91 7.28 11.86
C ALA A 38 8.41 7.12 12.09
N GLU A 39 9.24 7.90 11.42
CA GLU A 39 10.70 7.86 11.63
C GLU A 39 11.10 8.27 13.05
N ILE A 40 10.40 9.25 13.62
CA ILE A 40 10.65 9.74 14.98
C ILE A 40 10.08 8.77 16.01
N THR A 41 8.83 8.29 15.80
CA THR A 41 8.12 7.49 16.80
C THR A 41 8.56 6.02 16.83
N THR A 42 8.97 5.46 15.71
CA THR A 42 9.29 4.03 15.60
C THR A 42 10.76 3.74 15.28
N GLY A 43 11.50 4.72 14.78
CA GLY A 43 12.87 4.51 14.28
C GLY A 43 12.95 3.85 12.91
N MET A 44 11.81 3.49 12.30
CA MET A 44 11.79 2.97 10.93
C MET A 44 12.12 4.06 9.93
N ARG A 45 12.80 3.70 8.84
CA ARG A 45 13.14 4.61 7.75
C ARG A 45 12.57 4.10 6.43
N MET A 46 12.32 5.00 5.51
CA MET A 46 11.88 4.66 4.17
C MET A 46 12.95 5.02 3.15
N THR A 47 13.23 4.07 2.25
CA THR A 47 14.18 4.29 1.15
C THR A 47 13.55 5.10 0.02
N GLU A 48 14.36 5.53 -0.95
CA GLU A 48 13.88 6.23 -2.14
C GLU A 48 12.89 5.41 -2.96
N ASN A 49 13.00 4.08 -2.90
CA ASN A 49 12.13 3.16 -3.62
C ASN A 49 10.93 2.70 -2.77
N TYR A 50 10.60 3.41 -1.70
CA TYR A 50 9.47 3.13 -0.81
C TYR A 50 9.57 1.78 -0.11
N MET A 51 10.78 1.33 0.16
CA MET A 51 11.04 0.17 1.02
C MET A 51 11.24 0.64 2.45
N ILE A 52 10.81 -0.15 3.41
CA ILE A 52 10.95 0.19 4.84
C ILE A 52 12.18 -0.50 5.40
N ASP A 53 12.96 0.22 6.20
CA ASP A 53 14.12 -0.31 6.92
C ASP A 53 13.83 -0.25 8.42
N PRO A 54 13.84 -1.34 9.16
CA PRO A 54 14.22 -2.70 8.75
C PRO A 54 13.20 -3.38 7.81
N GLY A 55 13.67 -4.33 7.00
CA GLY A 55 12.88 -4.98 5.96
C GLY A 55 11.67 -5.79 6.44
N GLU A 56 11.62 -6.17 7.70
CA GLU A 56 10.50 -6.86 8.31
C GLU A 56 9.32 -5.92 8.65
N SER A 57 9.51 -4.61 8.48
CA SER A 57 8.50 -3.61 8.80
C SER A 57 7.38 -3.62 7.78
N LEU A 58 6.18 -3.24 8.22
CA LEU A 58 4.99 -3.19 7.40
C LEU A 58 4.28 -1.85 7.56
N CYS A 59 3.75 -1.32 6.47
CA CYS A 59 2.94 -0.11 6.47
C CYS A 59 1.66 -0.37 5.69
N GLY A 60 0.52 -0.03 6.27
CA GLY A 60 -0.75 -0.27 5.61
C GLY A 60 -1.92 0.34 6.36
N LEU A 61 -3.12 -0.05 5.92
CA LEU A 61 -4.37 0.38 6.49
C LEU A 61 -5.10 -0.81 7.12
N LEU A 62 -5.76 -0.56 8.25
CA LEU A 62 -6.60 -1.55 8.91
C LEU A 62 -8.07 -1.12 8.75
N PHE A 63 -8.87 -1.97 8.14
CA PHE A 63 -10.29 -1.75 7.98
C PHE A 63 -11.07 -2.63 8.94
N ALA A 64 -12.02 -2.02 9.67
CA ALA A 64 -12.81 -2.73 10.67
C ALA A 64 -13.79 -3.74 10.06
N ASP A 65 -14.27 -3.47 8.85
CA ASP A 65 -15.21 -4.33 8.14
C ASP A 65 -14.96 -4.18 6.63
N ALA A 66 -14.34 -5.17 6.02
CA ALA A 66 -13.94 -5.11 4.62
C ALA A 66 -13.64 -6.50 4.07
N GLU A 67 -13.65 -6.62 2.75
CA GLU A 67 -13.18 -7.80 2.03
C GLU A 67 -11.90 -7.46 1.29
N TYR A 68 -10.96 -8.42 1.26
CA TYR A 68 -9.73 -8.26 0.50
C TYR A 68 -10.02 -8.45 -0.99
N PHE A 69 -9.40 -7.62 -1.81
CA PHE A 69 -9.55 -7.67 -3.26
C PHE A 69 -8.21 -7.37 -3.92
N SER A 70 -8.12 -7.60 -5.22
CA SER A 70 -6.95 -7.25 -6.02
C SER A 70 -7.32 -6.15 -7.02
N VAL A 71 -6.52 -5.12 -7.06
CA VAL A 71 -6.55 -4.16 -8.17
C VAL A 71 -5.77 -4.80 -9.32
N GLY A 72 -6.45 -5.04 -10.44
CA GLY A 72 -5.83 -5.64 -11.60
C GLY A 72 -5.00 -4.66 -12.41
N ARG A 73 -4.71 -5.01 -13.67
CA ARG A 73 -4.00 -4.12 -14.59
C ARG A 73 -4.87 -2.91 -14.92
N ILE A 74 -4.24 -1.76 -15.02
CA ILE A 74 -4.89 -0.53 -15.46
C ILE A 74 -4.47 -0.21 -16.90
N ASP A 75 -5.37 0.45 -17.64
CA ASP A 75 -5.05 0.88 -19.01
C ASP A 75 -4.30 2.23 -19.00
N THR A 76 -3.89 2.65 -20.20
CA THR A 76 -3.15 3.91 -20.34
C THR A 76 -3.94 5.12 -19.86
N LYS A 77 -5.24 5.13 -20.12
CA LYS A 77 -6.12 6.23 -19.70
C LYS A 77 -6.20 6.34 -18.17
N GLN A 78 -6.34 5.20 -17.51
CA GLN A 78 -6.34 5.14 -16.03
C GLN A 78 -4.99 5.55 -15.45
N LEU A 79 -3.90 5.12 -16.08
CA LEU A 79 -2.55 5.49 -15.67
C LEU A 79 -2.34 7.00 -15.73
N LEU A 80 -2.75 7.64 -16.83
CA LEU A 80 -2.63 9.09 -17.02
C LEU A 80 -3.50 9.86 -16.01
N ASP A 81 -4.70 9.38 -15.75
CA ASP A 81 -5.60 9.99 -14.75
C ASP A 81 -5.01 9.91 -13.35
N TYR A 82 -4.48 8.74 -12.99
CA TYR A 82 -3.84 8.55 -11.68
C TYR A 82 -2.60 9.43 -11.52
N ALA A 83 -1.76 9.50 -12.56
CA ALA A 83 -0.58 10.36 -12.56
C ALA A 83 -0.97 11.82 -12.32
N ARG A 84 -2.01 12.29 -13.00
CA ARG A 84 -2.51 13.65 -12.83
C ARG A 84 -2.98 13.90 -11.39
N ARG A 85 -3.73 12.97 -10.82
CA ARG A 85 -4.24 13.09 -9.44
C ARG A 85 -3.13 13.07 -8.40
N ARG A 86 -2.07 12.32 -8.67
CA ARG A 86 -0.92 12.24 -7.77
C ARG A 86 0.11 13.36 -8.01
N GLY A 87 -0.04 14.13 -9.06
CA GLY A 87 0.95 15.14 -9.45
C GLY A 87 2.27 14.54 -9.89
N MET A 88 2.23 13.36 -10.53
CA MET A 88 3.40 12.60 -10.97
C MET A 88 3.41 12.44 -12.48
N GLU A 89 4.62 12.21 -13.04
CA GLU A 89 4.73 11.80 -14.43
C GLU A 89 4.29 10.34 -14.58
N PRO A 90 3.73 9.93 -15.75
CA PRO A 90 3.29 8.55 -15.97
C PRO A 90 4.37 7.49 -15.70
N ASP A 91 5.63 7.77 -16.04
CA ASP A 91 6.72 6.84 -15.79
C ASP A 91 7.01 6.64 -14.31
N GLU A 92 6.81 7.67 -13.50
CA GLU A 92 6.90 7.56 -12.04
C GLU A 92 5.80 6.65 -11.48
N VAL A 93 4.58 6.78 -12.01
CA VAL A 93 3.45 5.94 -11.60
C VAL A 93 3.74 4.47 -11.90
N ARG A 94 4.33 4.16 -13.06
CA ARG A 94 4.69 2.78 -13.39
C ARG A 94 5.67 2.17 -12.40
N LYS A 95 6.54 2.97 -11.82
CA LYS A 95 7.51 2.49 -10.80
C LYS A 95 6.85 2.19 -9.45
N ILE A 96 5.81 2.93 -9.08
CA ILE A 96 5.15 2.75 -7.78
C ILE A 96 4.04 1.70 -7.79
N ILE A 97 3.54 1.33 -8.99
CA ILE A 97 2.56 0.26 -9.16
C ILE A 97 3.02 -0.75 -10.25
N PRO A 98 4.20 -1.36 -10.07
CA PRO A 98 4.85 -2.09 -11.16
C PRO A 98 4.06 -3.30 -11.68
N ASN A 99 3.20 -3.88 -10.86
CA ASN A 99 2.41 -5.06 -11.24
C ASN A 99 1.07 -4.72 -11.90
N ASN A 100 0.72 -3.45 -12.01
CA ASN A 100 -0.60 -3.02 -12.47
C ASN A 100 -0.56 -2.16 -13.74
N ALA A 101 0.59 -1.63 -14.06
CA ALA A 101 0.72 -0.71 -15.19
C ALA A 101 1.67 -1.19 -16.27
#